data_6d7f27e2455137902b7666c8d26e82ab
#
_entry.id   6d7f27e2455137902b7666c8d26e82ab
#
_cell.length_a   1.000
_cell.length_b   1.000
_cell.length_c   1.000
_cell.angle_alpha   90.00
_cell.angle_beta   90.00
_cell.angle_gamma   90.00
#
_symmetry.space_group_name_H-M   'P 1'
#
loop_
_entity.id
_entity.type
_entity.pdbx_description
1 polymer ?
#
loop_
_entity_poly.entity_id
_entity_poly.type
_entity_poly.pdbx_seq_one_letter_code
_entity_poly.pdbx_strand_id
1 'polypeptide(L)'
;MLRQIIFLVCATFSVAIQAEDAELPFKISPVATFNEPWAMTFLPDGRMLVTEKRGRLFVVKQDGGKSRPVEDVPNVDYRGQGGLGDVILHPDFANNELIYLSYAESGVGKVRGAAVARGRLVGEGGKYDLKDVEVIWRQNPKVTDDGHYGHRMAFDADGYLFISSGDRQKFQPAQQMNGNLGKVVRLNADGSVPEDNPFVDRGDVTAQIWSLGHRNPLGLAFDEKGRLWSTEMGPLHGDELNLVVKSSNYGYPIVSEGDHYNGDPIPDHDTRPEFAAPKVAWVPTIAPAGFIIYSGTQFPQWKGNALIAGLASRAIIRVEIDGDSASEAERYDMGARIREVEQGPEGNLWVLEDADGGRLLKLTPPDS
;
A
#
# COMPACT_ATOMS: atom_id res chain seq x y z
N MET A 1 -36.87 60.14 42.65
CA MET A 1 -36.08 59.94 41.40
C MET A 1 -35.87 58.47 41.20
N LEU A 2 -36.77 57.82 40.37
CA LEU A 2 -36.62 56.41 40.05
C LEU A 2 -35.76 56.23 38.79
N ARG A 3 -34.65 55.55 38.87
CA ARG A 3 -33.83 55.15 37.72
C ARG A 3 -34.35 53.80 37.17
N GLN A 4 -34.94 53.83 36.01
CA GLN A 4 -35.22 52.59 35.23
C GLN A 4 -33.92 52.08 34.63
N ILE A 5 -33.61 50.81 34.91
CA ILE A 5 -32.53 50.05 34.29
C ILE A 5 -33.18 49.24 33.15
N ILE A 6 -32.81 49.56 31.92
CA ILE A 6 -33.20 48.79 30.71
C ILE A 6 -32.19 47.69 30.53
N PHE A 7 -32.64 46.42 30.63
CA PHE A 7 -31.88 45.25 30.25
C PHE A 7 -32.01 45.03 28.74
N LEU A 8 -30.90 45.18 28.03
CA LEU A 8 -30.82 44.84 26.61
C LEU A 8 -30.47 43.33 26.51
N VAL A 9 -31.45 42.53 26.08
CA VAL A 9 -31.24 41.08 25.80
C VAL A 9 -30.69 40.96 24.37
N CYS A 10 -29.39 40.68 24.25
CA CYS A 10 -28.80 40.31 22.98
C CYS A 10 -29.11 38.81 22.71
N ALA A 11 -30.02 38.56 21.80
CA ALA A 11 -30.26 37.21 21.27
C ALA A 11 -29.16 36.89 20.25
N THR A 12 -28.23 36.01 20.61
CA THR A 12 -27.25 35.46 19.67
C THR A 12 -27.92 34.34 18.88
N PHE A 13 -28.21 34.60 17.61
CA PHE A 13 -28.59 33.55 16.66
C PHE A 13 -27.32 32.74 16.30
N SER A 14 -27.19 31.53 16.85
CA SER A 14 -26.24 30.55 16.36
C SER A 14 -26.82 29.95 15.06
N VAL A 15 -26.26 30.37 13.94
CA VAL A 15 -26.48 29.70 12.65
C VAL A 15 -25.67 28.41 12.72
N ALA A 16 -26.34 27.29 12.92
CA ALA A 16 -25.76 25.98 12.70
C ALA A 16 -25.56 25.83 11.18
N ILE A 17 -24.33 25.98 10.71
CA ILE A 17 -23.96 25.57 9.38
C ILE A 17 -24.02 24.03 9.42
N GLN A 18 -25.10 23.45 8.90
CA GLN A 18 -25.11 22.04 8.51
C GLN A 18 -24.08 21.92 7.37
N ALA A 19 -23.00 21.21 7.62
CA ALA A 19 -22.18 20.73 6.53
C ALA A 19 -23.10 19.81 5.69
N GLU A 20 -23.42 20.21 4.46
CA GLU A 20 -23.98 19.30 3.48
C GLU A 20 -23.00 18.14 3.37
N ASP A 21 -23.45 16.91 3.62
CA ASP A 21 -22.69 15.71 3.32
C ASP A 21 -22.41 15.76 1.81
N ALA A 22 -21.18 16.07 1.43
CA ALA A 22 -20.79 16.14 0.03
C ALA A 22 -21.08 14.77 -0.61
N GLU A 23 -21.93 14.77 -1.63
CA GLU A 23 -22.31 13.55 -2.36
C GLU A 23 -21.03 12.92 -2.94
N LEU A 24 -20.81 11.62 -2.67
CA LEU A 24 -19.65 10.92 -3.18
C LEU A 24 -19.68 10.90 -4.73
N PRO A 25 -18.57 11.10 -5.41
CA PRO A 25 -18.52 11.12 -6.88
C PRO A 25 -18.64 9.71 -7.50
N PHE A 26 -19.05 8.73 -6.71
CA PHE A 26 -19.26 7.34 -7.12
C PHE A 26 -20.35 6.67 -6.29
N LYS A 27 -20.97 5.65 -6.89
CA LYS A 27 -21.84 4.70 -6.21
C LYS A 27 -21.02 3.56 -5.61
N ILE A 28 -21.41 3.10 -4.43
CA ILE A 28 -20.76 2.00 -3.72
C ILE A 28 -21.66 0.78 -3.77
N SER A 29 -21.17 -0.33 -4.32
CA SER A 29 -21.86 -1.60 -4.39
C SER A 29 -21.07 -2.68 -3.63
N PRO A 30 -21.57 -3.21 -2.50
CA PRO A 30 -20.97 -4.36 -1.84
C PRO A 30 -21.05 -5.61 -2.72
N VAL A 31 -19.95 -6.36 -2.83
CA VAL A 31 -19.82 -7.53 -3.70
C VAL A 31 -19.61 -8.81 -2.90
N ALA A 32 -18.69 -8.80 -1.95
CA ALA A 32 -18.36 -9.96 -1.11
C ALA A 32 -17.79 -9.51 0.24
N THR A 33 -17.58 -10.46 1.16
CA THR A 33 -16.94 -10.20 2.46
C THR A 33 -15.77 -11.17 2.67
N PHE A 34 -14.73 -10.74 3.37
CA PHE A 34 -13.53 -11.52 3.67
C PHE A 34 -13.10 -11.32 5.12
N ASN A 35 -12.27 -12.23 5.63
CA ASN A 35 -11.69 -12.07 6.96
C ASN A 35 -10.31 -11.43 6.87
N GLU A 36 -10.19 -10.16 7.28
CA GLU A 36 -8.96 -9.38 7.19
C GLU A 36 -8.34 -9.43 5.78
N PRO A 37 -9.09 -8.98 4.73
CA PRO A 37 -8.52 -8.96 3.38
C PRO A 37 -7.35 -7.98 3.33
N TRP A 38 -6.32 -8.29 2.51
CA TRP A 38 -5.12 -7.46 2.47
C TRP A 38 -4.84 -6.86 1.10
N ALA A 39 -4.93 -7.65 0.04
CA ALA A 39 -4.69 -7.19 -1.33
C ALA A 39 -5.60 -7.91 -2.33
N MET A 40 -5.73 -7.33 -3.50
CA MET A 40 -6.37 -7.94 -4.65
C MET A 40 -5.68 -7.55 -5.95
N THR A 41 -5.83 -8.40 -6.97
CA THR A 41 -5.43 -8.09 -8.35
C THR A 41 -6.39 -8.77 -9.33
N PHE A 42 -6.52 -8.22 -10.53
CA PHE A 42 -7.40 -8.77 -11.57
C PHE A 42 -6.67 -9.78 -12.45
N LEU A 43 -7.31 -10.93 -12.69
CA LEU A 43 -6.94 -11.87 -13.73
C LEU A 43 -7.37 -11.33 -15.11
N PRO A 44 -6.72 -11.76 -16.22
CA PRO A 44 -7.08 -11.29 -17.57
C PRO A 44 -8.52 -11.55 -17.99
N ASP A 45 -9.18 -12.53 -17.37
CA ASP A 45 -10.59 -12.87 -17.62
C ASP A 45 -11.59 -12.07 -16.77
N GLY A 46 -11.10 -11.09 -16.00
CA GLY A 46 -11.90 -10.20 -15.14
C GLY A 46 -12.23 -10.77 -13.76
N ARG A 47 -11.83 -12.00 -13.44
CA ARG A 47 -11.85 -12.48 -12.04
C ARG A 47 -10.77 -11.79 -11.24
N MET A 48 -10.82 -11.93 -9.92
CA MET A 48 -9.86 -11.35 -9.00
C MET A 48 -9.16 -12.43 -8.18
N LEU A 49 -7.92 -12.17 -7.79
CA LEU A 49 -7.28 -12.82 -6.65
C LEU A 49 -7.45 -11.91 -5.44
N VAL A 50 -7.85 -12.47 -4.31
CA VAL A 50 -7.98 -11.74 -3.04
C VAL A 50 -7.27 -12.52 -1.95
N THR A 51 -6.37 -11.85 -1.22
CA THR A 51 -5.65 -12.40 -0.07
C THR A 51 -6.35 -12.08 1.24
N GLU A 52 -6.29 -13.00 2.19
CA GLU A 52 -6.62 -12.77 3.60
C GLU A 52 -5.38 -12.99 4.46
N LYS A 53 -5.13 -12.11 5.41
CA LYS A 53 -3.92 -12.12 6.27
C LYS A 53 -3.63 -13.48 6.90
N ARG A 54 -4.65 -14.28 7.18
CA ARG A 54 -4.51 -15.63 7.78
C ARG A 54 -3.89 -16.67 6.85
N GLY A 55 -3.49 -16.30 5.63
CA GLY A 55 -2.84 -17.20 4.67
C GLY A 55 -3.80 -17.84 3.68
N ARG A 56 -4.95 -17.24 3.42
CA ARG A 56 -5.90 -17.71 2.40
C ARG A 56 -5.85 -16.82 1.17
N LEU A 57 -5.86 -17.45 0.00
CA LEU A 57 -5.99 -16.83 -1.30
C LEU A 57 -7.24 -17.35 -1.98
N PHE A 58 -8.03 -16.48 -2.58
CA PHE A 58 -9.27 -16.85 -3.29
C PHE A 58 -9.24 -16.33 -4.72
N VAL A 59 -9.82 -17.12 -5.63
CA VAL A 59 -10.26 -16.64 -6.95
C VAL A 59 -11.70 -16.19 -6.80
N VAL A 60 -11.99 -14.94 -7.17
CA VAL A 60 -13.27 -14.27 -6.91
C VAL A 60 -13.85 -13.75 -8.21
N LYS A 61 -15.14 -13.98 -8.44
CA LYS A 61 -15.85 -13.40 -9.58
C LYS A 61 -16.35 -12.00 -9.26
N GLN A 62 -16.61 -11.18 -10.28
CA GLN A 62 -17.14 -9.83 -10.08
C GLN A 62 -18.58 -9.81 -9.50
N ASP A 63 -19.29 -10.94 -9.53
CA ASP A 63 -20.59 -11.11 -8.87
C ASP A 63 -20.48 -11.53 -7.39
N GLY A 64 -19.26 -11.67 -6.86
CA GLY A 64 -18.97 -12.04 -5.48
C GLY A 64 -18.81 -13.55 -5.26
N GLY A 65 -18.96 -14.38 -6.28
CA GLY A 65 -18.71 -15.82 -6.20
C GLY A 65 -17.25 -16.12 -5.91
N LYS A 66 -16.97 -16.85 -4.80
CA LYS A 66 -15.62 -17.21 -4.36
C LYS A 66 -15.31 -18.66 -4.65
N SER A 67 -14.07 -18.96 -5.03
CA SER A 67 -13.53 -20.32 -5.04
C SER A 67 -13.40 -20.87 -3.61
N ARG A 68 -13.03 -22.15 -3.48
CA ARG A 68 -12.36 -22.62 -2.27
C ARG A 68 -11.02 -21.87 -2.13
N PRO A 69 -10.44 -21.79 -0.92
CA PRO A 69 -9.07 -21.29 -0.79
C PRO A 69 -8.15 -22.05 -1.76
N VAL A 70 -7.26 -21.31 -2.41
CA VAL A 70 -6.21 -21.87 -3.26
C VAL A 70 -5.31 -22.75 -2.40
N GLU A 71 -5.03 -23.98 -2.85
CA GLU A 71 -4.14 -24.90 -2.15
C GLU A 71 -2.67 -24.58 -2.41
N ASP A 72 -1.77 -25.09 -1.57
CA ASP A 72 -0.30 -24.92 -1.66
C ASP A 72 0.21 -23.46 -1.55
N VAL A 73 -0.60 -22.55 -1.01
CA VAL A 73 -0.15 -21.18 -0.64
C VAL A 73 0.88 -21.28 0.48
N PRO A 74 1.98 -20.48 0.46
CA PRO A 74 2.99 -20.50 1.52
C PRO A 74 2.40 -20.35 2.93
N ASN A 75 2.98 -21.08 3.90
CA ASN A 75 2.64 -20.90 5.30
C ASN A 75 3.08 -19.53 5.79
N VAL A 76 2.22 -18.83 6.51
CA VAL A 76 2.46 -17.46 6.97
C VAL A 76 2.61 -17.37 8.48
N ASP A 77 3.45 -16.44 8.96
CA ASP A 77 3.48 -16.02 10.37
C ASP A 77 2.38 -14.95 10.57
N TYR A 78 1.20 -15.41 11.01
CA TYR A 78 0.06 -14.53 11.26
C TYR A 78 0.13 -13.94 12.66
N ARG A 79 0.87 -12.82 12.79
CA ARG A 79 0.97 -12.01 14.02
C ARG A 79 1.09 -10.53 13.71
N GLY A 80 0.50 -9.70 14.54
CA GLY A 80 0.59 -8.24 14.41
C GLY A 80 0.19 -7.78 13.01
N GLN A 81 1.14 -7.15 12.32
CA GLN A 81 0.96 -6.74 10.93
C GLN A 81 1.34 -7.83 9.91
N GLY A 82 1.84 -8.98 10.36
CA GLY A 82 2.22 -10.10 9.48
C GLY A 82 1.03 -10.88 8.93
N GLY A 83 1.33 -11.93 8.18
CA GLY A 83 0.36 -12.79 7.48
C GLY A 83 0.61 -12.84 5.98
N LEU A 84 -0.37 -13.25 5.21
CA LEU A 84 -0.36 -13.15 3.75
C LEU A 84 -0.67 -11.69 3.38
N GLY A 85 0.15 -11.13 2.51
CA GLY A 85 0.05 -9.74 2.09
C GLY A 85 -0.34 -9.60 0.63
N ASP A 86 0.55 -9.05 -0.15
CA ASP A 86 0.30 -8.67 -1.54
C ASP A 86 0.19 -9.86 -2.50
N VAL A 87 -0.54 -9.66 -3.57
CA VAL A 87 -0.66 -10.58 -4.70
C VAL A 87 -0.64 -9.80 -6.00
N ILE A 88 0.31 -10.12 -6.89
CA ILE A 88 0.39 -9.54 -8.22
C ILE A 88 0.59 -10.64 -9.27
N LEU A 89 0.26 -10.34 -10.50
CA LEU A 89 0.51 -11.21 -11.64
C LEU A 89 1.88 -10.92 -12.25
N HIS A 90 2.51 -11.95 -12.81
CA HIS A 90 3.63 -11.74 -13.75
C HIS A 90 3.13 -10.94 -14.97
N PRO A 91 3.89 -10.00 -15.55
CA PRO A 91 3.48 -9.25 -16.75
C PRO A 91 3.04 -10.15 -17.92
N ASP A 92 3.62 -11.33 -18.05
CA ASP A 92 3.27 -12.34 -19.06
C ASP A 92 2.40 -13.48 -18.48
N PHE A 93 1.52 -13.16 -17.53
CA PHE A 93 0.65 -14.15 -16.86
C PHE A 93 -0.18 -14.99 -17.84
N ALA A 94 -0.64 -14.39 -18.93
CA ALA A 94 -1.45 -15.10 -19.93
C ALA A 94 -0.74 -16.33 -20.53
N ASN A 95 0.60 -16.34 -20.54
CA ASN A 95 1.39 -17.44 -21.07
C ASN A 95 2.00 -18.34 -19.99
N ASN A 96 2.33 -17.77 -18.81
CA ASN A 96 3.10 -18.48 -17.78
C ASN A 96 2.31 -18.79 -16.51
N GLU A 97 1.12 -18.21 -16.33
CA GLU A 97 0.24 -18.39 -15.17
C GLU A 97 0.90 -18.06 -13.82
N LEU A 98 2.05 -17.31 -13.83
CA LEU A 98 2.78 -16.98 -12.63
C LEU A 98 2.11 -15.86 -11.84
N ILE A 99 1.92 -16.11 -10.55
CA ILE A 99 1.56 -15.10 -9.56
C ILE A 99 2.66 -14.97 -8.52
N TYR A 100 2.72 -13.81 -7.88
CA TYR A 100 3.64 -13.50 -6.79
C TYR A 100 2.85 -13.22 -5.54
N LEU A 101 3.29 -13.79 -4.43
CA LEU A 101 2.69 -13.61 -3.10
C LEU A 101 3.75 -13.10 -2.15
N SER A 102 3.46 -12.03 -1.45
CA SER A 102 4.27 -11.58 -0.33
C SER A 102 3.64 -12.00 1.00
N TYR A 103 4.47 -12.32 1.97
CA TYR A 103 3.98 -12.80 3.26
C TYR A 103 5.03 -12.63 4.37
N ALA A 104 4.58 -12.66 5.62
CA ALA A 104 5.46 -12.78 6.77
C ALA A 104 5.87 -14.24 6.96
N GLU A 105 7.18 -14.49 7.01
CA GLU A 105 7.79 -15.82 7.18
C GLU A 105 8.49 -15.91 8.54
N SER A 106 8.19 -16.96 9.31
CA SER A 106 8.89 -17.27 10.56
C SER A 106 10.35 -17.62 10.29
N GLY A 107 11.23 -17.31 11.24
CA GLY A 107 12.62 -17.74 11.29
C GLY A 107 12.91 -18.63 12.51
N VAL A 108 14.17 -18.96 12.70
CA VAL A 108 14.60 -19.75 13.86
C VAL A 108 14.46 -18.91 15.15
N GLY A 109 13.83 -19.46 16.15
CA GLY A 109 13.55 -18.75 17.41
C GLY A 109 12.33 -17.84 17.30
N LYS A 110 12.48 -16.55 17.68
CA LYS A 110 11.37 -15.57 17.71
C LYS A 110 11.47 -14.54 16.57
N VAL A 111 12.35 -14.76 15.60
CA VAL A 111 12.53 -13.83 14.49
C VAL A 111 11.57 -14.14 13.33
N ARG A 112 11.25 -13.12 12.56
CA ARG A 112 10.41 -13.18 11.35
C ARG A 112 10.79 -12.06 10.39
N GLY A 113 10.39 -12.20 9.14
CA GLY A 113 10.61 -11.19 8.12
C GLY A 113 9.65 -11.38 6.96
N ALA A 114 9.53 -10.40 6.08
CA ALA A 114 8.79 -10.58 4.86
C ALA A 114 9.53 -11.53 3.91
N ALA A 115 8.75 -12.22 3.09
CA ALA A 115 9.24 -13.05 1.99
C ALA A 115 8.33 -12.86 0.78
N VAL A 116 8.85 -13.14 -0.40
CA VAL A 116 8.09 -13.20 -1.65
C VAL A 116 8.31 -14.57 -2.29
N ALA A 117 7.20 -15.23 -2.60
CA ALA A 117 7.19 -16.46 -3.38
C ALA A 117 6.47 -16.22 -4.71
N ARG A 118 6.85 -16.97 -5.74
CA ARG A 118 6.11 -17.09 -6.99
C ARG A 118 5.67 -18.53 -7.22
N GLY A 119 4.60 -18.71 -7.97
CA GLY A 119 4.10 -20.04 -8.36
C GLY A 119 3.07 -19.92 -9.46
N ARG A 120 2.78 -21.02 -10.15
CA ARG A 120 1.75 -21.06 -11.19
C ARG A 120 0.39 -21.31 -10.58
N LEU A 121 -0.57 -20.42 -10.88
CA LEU A 121 -1.96 -20.60 -10.49
C LEU A 121 -2.64 -21.55 -11.49
N VAL A 122 -2.95 -22.77 -11.08
CA VAL A 122 -3.60 -23.78 -11.92
C VAL A 122 -4.92 -24.21 -11.33
N GLY A 123 -5.90 -24.52 -12.18
CA GLY A 123 -7.18 -25.05 -11.74
C GLY A 123 -8.37 -24.41 -12.45
N GLU A 124 -9.54 -24.97 -12.16
CA GLU A 124 -10.83 -24.57 -12.72
C GLU A 124 -11.99 -24.93 -11.79
N GLY A 125 -13.20 -24.49 -12.13
CA GLY A 125 -14.42 -24.92 -11.45
C GLY A 125 -14.46 -24.58 -9.95
N GLY A 126 -13.71 -23.56 -9.51
CA GLY A 126 -13.66 -23.13 -8.12
C GLY A 126 -12.67 -23.93 -7.25
N LYS A 127 -11.80 -24.72 -7.86
CA LYS A 127 -10.66 -25.39 -7.22
C LYS A 127 -9.38 -24.96 -7.90
N TYR A 128 -8.45 -24.41 -7.14
CA TYR A 128 -7.18 -23.89 -7.63
C TYR A 128 -6.05 -24.32 -6.70
N ASP A 129 -4.89 -24.56 -7.29
CA ASP A 129 -3.64 -24.89 -6.61
C ASP A 129 -2.57 -23.91 -7.06
N LEU A 130 -1.62 -23.64 -6.18
CA LEU A 130 -0.39 -22.96 -6.53
C LEU A 130 0.72 -23.99 -6.73
N LYS A 131 1.20 -24.17 -7.97
CA LYS A 131 2.22 -25.14 -8.33
C LYS A 131 3.59 -24.51 -8.51
N ASP A 132 4.64 -25.32 -8.36
CA ASP A 132 6.04 -24.92 -8.55
C ASP A 132 6.41 -23.70 -7.68
N VAL A 133 5.95 -23.70 -6.42
CA VAL A 133 6.14 -22.59 -5.49
C VAL A 133 7.62 -22.44 -5.15
N GLU A 134 8.17 -21.26 -5.43
CA GLU A 134 9.56 -20.90 -5.18
C GLU A 134 9.63 -19.58 -4.39
N VAL A 135 10.41 -19.55 -3.30
CA VAL A 135 10.66 -18.31 -2.56
C VAL A 135 11.84 -17.59 -3.18
N ILE A 136 11.57 -16.44 -3.79
CA ILE A 136 12.54 -15.68 -4.58
C ILE A 136 13.20 -14.53 -3.83
N TRP A 137 12.61 -14.09 -2.70
CA TRP A 137 13.18 -13.01 -1.89
C TRP A 137 12.80 -13.15 -0.42
N ARG A 138 13.68 -12.67 0.46
CA ARG A 138 13.47 -12.58 1.91
C ARG A 138 14.05 -11.30 2.48
N GLN A 139 13.36 -10.73 3.44
CA GLN A 139 13.98 -9.72 4.32
C GLN A 139 15.19 -10.33 5.05
N ASN A 140 16.28 -9.61 5.03
CA ASN A 140 17.52 -9.99 5.67
C ASN A 140 18.15 -8.79 6.42
N PRO A 141 18.39 -8.90 7.75
CA PRO A 141 18.10 -10.08 8.58
C PRO A 141 16.61 -10.22 8.92
N LYS A 142 16.16 -11.43 9.25
CA LYS A 142 14.92 -11.61 10.01
C LYS A 142 15.14 -11.13 11.44
N VAL A 143 14.16 -10.44 12.00
CA VAL A 143 14.26 -9.81 13.34
C VAL A 143 13.04 -10.15 14.20
N THR A 144 13.13 -9.86 15.49
CA THR A 144 11.98 -9.89 16.41
C THR A 144 10.98 -8.79 16.03
N ASP A 145 9.85 -8.73 16.71
CA ASP A 145 8.71 -7.84 16.50
C ASP A 145 7.84 -8.25 15.29
N ASP A 146 6.65 -7.71 15.22
CA ASP A 146 5.60 -8.17 14.31
C ASP A 146 4.94 -7.03 13.52
N GLY A 147 5.66 -5.91 13.35
CA GLY A 147 5.25 -4.77 12.55
C GLY A 147 6.22 -4.38 11.43
N HIS A 148 5.82 -3.40 10.62
CA HIS A 148 6.56 -2.76 9.55
C HIS A 148 7.22 -3.74 8.59
N TYR A 149 6.44 -4.64 7.99
CA TYR A 149 6.96 -5.57 7.00
C TYR A 149 7.17 -4.91 5.63
N GLY A 150 6.37 -3.89 5.29
CA GLY A 150 6.27 -3.37 3.93
C GLY A 150 5.63 -4.43 3.02
N HIS A 151 6.44 -5.02 2.17
CA HIS A 151 6.22 -6.14 1.24
C HIS A 151 5.16 -5.93 0.15
N ARG A 152 4.92 -4.68 -0.27
CA ARG A 152 4.23 -4.39 -1.53
C ARG A 152 5.12 -4.68 -2.70
N MET A 153 4.51 -5.07 -3.80
CA MET A 153 5.19 -5.46 -5.02
C MET A 153 4.63 -4.70 -6.22
N ALA A 154 5.51 -4.37 -7.17
CA ALA A 154 5.10 -3.83 -8.46
C ALA A 154 6.10 -4.26 -9.53
N PHE A 155 5.61 -4.57 -10.73
CA PHE A 155 6.45 -4.74 -11.91
C PHE A 155 6.53 -3.42 -12.68
N ASP A 156 7.73 -3.09 -13.18
CA ASP A 156 7.87 -2.06 -14.19
C ASP A 156 7.57 -2.60 -15.60
N ALA A 157 7.60 -1.71 -16.59
CA ALA A 157 7.31 -2.06 -17.99
C ALA A 157 8.38 -2.98 -18.61
N ASP A 158 9.59 -3.02 -18.04
CA ASP A 158 10.70 -3.88 -18.48
C ASP A 158 10.68 -5.26 -17.81
N GLY A 159 9.73 -5.48 -16.89
CA GLY A 159 9.54 -6.75 -16.19
C GLY A 159 10.43 -6.94 -14.96
N TYR A 160 11.01 -5.86 -14.41
CA TYR A 160 11.69 -5.91 -13.12
C TYR A 160 10.69 -5.82 -11.97
N LEU A 161 10.93 -6.64 -10.95
CA LEU A 161 10.12 -6.70 -9.73
C LEU A 161 10.68 -5.75 -8.67
N PHE A 162 9.86 -4.80 -8.24
CA PHE A 162 10.15 -3.95 -7.10
C PHE A 162 9.39 -4.44 -5.88
N ILE A 163 10.09 -4.47 -4.73
CA ILE A 163 9.51 -4.91 -3.45
C ILE A 163 9.84 -3.85 -2.39
N SER A 164 8.83 -3.38 -1.69
CA SER A 164 9.04 -2.56 -0.51
C SER A 164 9.41 -3.43 0.69
N SER A 165 10.31 -2.96 1.52
CA SER A 165 10.79 -3.65 2.71
C SER A 165 10.80 -2.69 3.89
N GLY A 166 9.95 -2.90 4.87
CA GLY A 166 9.87 -2.06 6.06
C GLY A 166 11.08 -2.22 6.99
N ASP A 167 11.27 -1.26 7.89
CA ASP A 167 12.37 -1.23 8.86
C ASP A 167 12.22 -2.24 9.99
N ARG A 168 11.07 -2.95 10.06
CA ARG A 168 10.71 -3.93 11.07
C ARG A 168 10.77 -3.37 12.50
N GLN A 169 10.43 -2.07 12.66
CA GLN A 169 10.46 -1.35 13.94
C GLN A 169 11.88 -1.29 14.57
N LYS A 170 12.93 -1.35 13.74
CA LYS A 170 14.33 -1.36 14.19
C LYS A 170 15.05 -0.05 13.95
N PHE A 171 14.45 0.90 13.23
CA PHE A 171 14.99 2.23 12.96
C PHE A 171 16.30 2.20 12.16
N GLN A 172 17.43 1.98 12.81
CA GLN A 172 18.78 2.07 12.24
C GLN A 172 19.01 1.25 10.95
N PRO A 173 18.46 0.03 10.79
CA PRO A 173 18.64 -0.73 9.55
C PRO A 173 18.17 0.00 8.29
N ALA A 174 17.24 0.96 8.39
CA ALA A 174 16.81 1.75 7.24
C ALA A 174 17.98 2.53 6.59
N GLN A 175 18.99 2.93 7.38
CA GLN A 175 20.19 3.62 6.91
C GLN A 175 21.38 2.69 6.64
N GLN A 176 21.33 1.44 7.07
CA GLN A 176 22.42 0.48 6.91
C GLN A 176 22.33 -0.24 5.57
N MET A 177 23.48 -0.52 4.95
CA MET A 177 23.55 -1.17 3.64
C MET A 177 23.80 -2.70 3.70
N ASN A 178 24.05 -3.25 4.89
CA ASN A 178 24.31 -4.68 5.09
C ASN A 178 23.05 -5.53 5.29
N GLY A 179 21.89 -4.98 4.96
CA GLY A 179 20.59 -5.62 5.03
C GLY A 179 19.58 -4.90 4.15
N ASN A 180 18.40 -5.50 3.95
CA ASN A 180 17.35 -4.92 3.12
C ASN A 180 16.14 -4.40 3.90
N LEU A 181 16.27 -4.17 5.21
CA LEU A 181 15.24 -3.55 6.04
C LEU A 181 15.19 -2.03 5.80
N GLY A 182 14.01 -1.44 5.64
CA GLY A 182 13.82 -0.03 5.33
C GLY A 182 14.32 0.34 3.93
N LYS A 183 13.98 -0.47 2.92
CA LYS A 183 14.45 -0.34 1.55
C LYS A 183 13.30 -0.52 0.54
N VAL A 184 13.51 -0.02 -0.66
CA VAL A 184 12.91 -0.59 -1.85
C VAL A 184 14.00 -1.39 -2.56
N VAL A 185 13.70 -2.62 -2.93
CA VAL A 185 14.61 -3.49 -3.69
C VAL A 185 14.10 -3.68 -5.11
N ARG A 186 15.03 -3.93 -6.06
CA ARG A 186 14.70 -4.24 -7.47
C ARG A 186 15.38 -5.55 -7.86
N LEU A 187 14.59 -6.46 -8.41
CA LEU A 187 14.99 -7.81 -8.81
C LEU A 187 14.50 -8.13 -10.22
N ASN A 188 15.10 -9.13 -10.84
CA ASN A 188 14.49 -9.82 -11.96
C ASN A 188 13.25 -10.61 -11.47
N ALA A 189 12.37 -11.00 -12.37
CA ALA A 189 11.17 -11.77 -12.06
C ALA A 189 11.43 -13.12 -11.37
N ASP A 190 12.65 -13.65 -11.50
CA ASP A 190 13.10 -14.87 -10.84
C ASP A 190 13.79 -14.67 -9.48
N GLY A 191 13.89 -13.41 -9.04
CA GLY A 191 14.55 -13.03 -7.78
C GLY A 191 16.06 -12.80 -7.90
N SER A 192 16.67 -13.02 -9.07
CA SER A 192 18.06 -12.65 -9.30
C SER A 192 18.25 -11.13 -9.34
N VAL A 193 19.47 -10.68 -9.08
CA VAL A 193 19.78 -9.24 -9.03
C VAL A 193 20.10 -8.72 -10.43
N PRO A 194 19.43 -7.64 -10.91
CA PRO A 194 19.78 -6.98 -12.17
C PRO A 194 21.20 -6.40 -12.15
N GLU A 195 21.92 -6.53 -13.28
CA GLU A 195 23.31 -6.08 -13.40
C GLU A 195 23.46 -4.55 -13.32
N ASP A 196 22.40 -3.81 -13.60
CA ASP A 196 22.37 -2.34 -13.58
C ASP A 196 21.80 -1.75 -12.28
N ASN A 197 21.62 -2.56 -11.24
CA ASN A 197 21.22 -2.05 -9.92
C ASN A 197 22.28 -1.09 -9.35
N PRO A 198 21.85 -0.06 -8.59
CA PRO A 198 22.76 1.02 -8.17
C PRO A 198 23.91 0.56 -7.28
N PHE A 199 23.75 -0.55 -6.58
CA PHE A 199 24.73 -1.04 -5.63
C PHE A 199 25.18 -2.48 -5.95
N VAL A 200 25.05 -2.92 -7.21
CA VAL A 200 25.34 -4.29 -7.65
C VAL A 200 26.79 -4.71 -7.33
N ASP A 201 27.74 -3.79 -7.47
CA ASP A 201 29.16 -4.05 -7.20
C ASP A 201 29.47 -4.34 -5.72
N ARG A 202 28.53 -4.05 -4.81
CA ARG A 202 28.68 -4.33 -3.37
C ARG A 202 28.34 -5.77 -3.01
N GLY A 203 27.71 -6.51 -3.92
CA GLY A 203 27.35 -7.91 -3.74
C GLY A 203 26.28 -8.16 -2.68
N ASP A 204 25.99 -9.42 -2.44
CA ASP A 204 25.02 -9.92 -1.45
C ASP A 204 23.68 -9.15 -1.45
N VAL A 205 23.10 -8.95 -0.25
CA VAL A 205 21.82 -8.25 -0.07
C VAL A 205 21.88 -6.79 -0.51
N THR A 206 23.05 -6.15 -0.45
CA THR A 206 23.24 -4.75 -0.86
C THR A 206 22.97 -4.54 -2.34
N ALA A 207 23.32 -5.52 -3.16
CA ALA A 207 23.12 -5.50 -4.61
C ALA A 207 21.64 -5.40 -5.02
N GLN A 208 20.71 -5.80 -4.14
CA GLN A 208 19.27 -5.75 -4.39
C GLN A 208 18.69 -4.34 -4.23
N ILE A 209 19.36 -3.46 -3.48
CA ILE A 209 18.81 -2.18 -3.01
C ILE A 209 18.65 -1.21 -4.19
N TRP A 210 17.45 -0.64 -4.32
CA TRP A 210 17.13 0.45 -5.23
C TRP A 210 17.18 1.81 -4.54
N SER A 211 16.52 1.91 -3.35
CA SER A 211 16.52 3.09 -2.48
C SER A 211 16.52 2.68 -1.01
N LEU A 212 16.83 3.63 -0.11
CA LEU A 212 16.98 3.38 1.32
C LEU A 212 16.36 4.50 2.17
N GLY A 213 16.34 4.30 3.48
CA GLY A 213 15.80 5.30 4.41
C GLY A 213 14.29 5.29 4.49
N HIS A 214 13.66 4.14 4.26
CA HIS A 214 12.22 3.93 4.37
C HIS A 214 11.84 3.36 5.75
N ARG A 215 10.64 3.71 6.21
CA ARG A 215 10.08 3.16 7.46
C ARG A 215 9.17 1.96 7.19
N ASN A 216 8.01 2.18 6.60
CA ASN A 216 7.02 1.13 6.34
C ASN A 216 6.20 1.46 5.07
N PRO A 217 6.78 1.30 3.89
CA PRO A 217 6.08 1.56 2.65
C PRO A 217 5.07 0.45 2.37
N LEU A 218 3.77 0.82 2.30
CA LEU A 218 2.64 -0.07 2.12
C LEU A 218 1.92 0.08 0.78
N GLY A 219 2.45 0.88 -0.12
CA GLY A 219 2.00 1.01 -1.49
C GLY A 219 3.17 1.23 -2.44
N LEU A 220 3.12 0.60 -3.62
CA LEU A 220 4.01 0.80 -4.74
C LEU A 220 3.19 0.84 -6.03
N ALA A 221 3.38 1.86 -6.86
CA ALA A 221 2.75 1.96 -8.17
C ALA A 221 3.62 2.72 -9.16
N PHE A 222 3.59 2.30 -10.41
CA PHE A 222 4.22 3.03 -11.52
C PHE A 222 3.22 3.96 -12.18
N ASP A 223 3.64 5.15 -12.53
CA ASP A 223 2.85 6.06 -13.36
C ASP A 223 3.07 5.78 -14.86
N GLU A 224 2.28 6.45 -15.70
CA GLU A 224 2.35 6.29 -17.18
C GLU A 224 3.74 6.66 -17.79
N LYS A 225 4.58 7.36 -17.01
CA LYS A 225 5.96 7.71 -17.40
C LYS A 225 7.00 6.71 -16.90
N GLY A 226 6.56 5.63 -16.24
CA GLY A 226 7.44 4.61 -15.67
C GLY A 226 8.15 5.06 -14.39
N ARG A 227 7.65 6.08 -13.69
CA ARG A 227 8.21 6.52 -12.41
C ARG A 227 7.54 5.77 -11.28
N LEU A 228 8.34 5.29 -10.33
CA LEU A 228 7.86 4.57 -9.17
C LEU A 228 7.44 5.53 -8.06
N TRP A 229 6.24 5.35 -7.56
CA TRP A 229 5.70 6.05 -6.40
C TRP A 229 5.47 5.08 -5.25
N SER A 230 5.63 5.57 -4.02
CA SER A 230 5.39 4.79 -2.80
C SER A 230 4.59 5.59 -1.80
N THR A 231 3.60 4.93 -1.16
CA THR A 231 2.97 5.45 0.06
C THR A 231 3.62 4.82 1.27
N GLU A 232 3.89 5.62 2.30
CA GLU A 232 4.63 5.19 3.47
C GLU A 232 3.97 5.67 4.77
N MET A 233 3.88 4.79 5.77
CA MET A 233 3.44 5.18 7.12
C MET A 233 4.59 5.81 7.89
N GLY A 234 4.38 7.06 8.32
CA GLY A 234 5.23 7.76 9.25
C GLY A 234 5.17 7.21 10.68
N PRO A 235 5.93 7.79 11.62
CA PRO A 235 5.82 7.46 13.05
C PRO A 235 4.54 8.07 13.67
N LEU A 236 4.64 8.97 14.63
CA LEU A 236 3.48 9.72 15.07
C LEU A 236 3.19 10.81 14.05
N HIS A 237 2.21 10.58 13.14
CA HIS A 237 1.95 11.41 11.95
C HIS A 237 3.05 11.32 10.90
N GLY A 238 3.05 12.26 9.91
CA GLY A 238 4.08 12.35 8.88
C GLY A 238 4.07 11.16 7.91
N ASP A 239 2.88 10.65 7.58
CA ASP A 239 2.75 9.70 6.48
C ASP A 239 3.10 10.38 5.16
N GLU A 240 3.59 9.62 4.17
CA GLU A 240 4.24 10.18 3.00
C GLU A 240 3.74 9.58 1.68
N LEU A 241 3.75 10.41 0.63
CA LEU A 241 3.79 9.97 -0.76
C LEU A 241 5.16 10.35 -1.33
N ASN A 242 5.92 9.36 -1.73
CA ASN A 242 7.29 9.49 -2.23
C ASN A 242 7.38 9.17 -3.73
N LEU A 243 8.10 9.99 -4.50
CA LEU A 243 8.62 9.61 -5.80
C LEU A 243 9.93 8.84 -5.58
N VAL A 244 9.93 7.53 -5.84
CA VAL A 244 11.06 6.65 -5.53
C VAL A 244 12.11 6.68 -6.63
N VAL A 245 13.24 7.31 -6.33
CA VAL A 245 14.36 7.51 -7.26
C VAL A 245 15.51 6.55 -6.95
N LYS A 246 16.14 6.02 -7.99
CA LYS A 246 17.33 5.17 -7.93
C LYS A 246 18.41 5.80 -7.04
N SER A 247 18.96 5.02 -6.10
CA SER A 247 20.04 5.40 -5.17
C SER A 247 19.66 6.43 -4.09
N SER A 248 18.43 6.94 -4.08
CA SER A 248 18.01 7.96 -3.12
C SER A 248 17.84 7.41 -1.72
N ASN A 249 18.11 8.29 -0.73
CA ASN A 249 17.91 8.04 0.69
C ASN A 249 16.78 8.96 1.20
N TYR A 250 15.71 8.36 1.73
CA TYR A 250 14.50 9.04 2.22
C TYR A 250 14.60 9.43 3.69
N GLY A 251 15.73 9.17 4.32
CA GLY A 251 16.17 9.78 5.57
C GLY A 251 15.70 9.10 6.85
N TYR A 252 14.64 8.27 6.84
CA TYR A 252 14.21 7.61 8.08
C TYR A 252 15.31 6.73 8.68
N PRO A 253 15.56 6.73 10.00
CA PRO A 253 14.90 7.48 11.06
C PRO A 253 15.60 8.81 11.44
N ILE A 254 16.44 9.38 10.59
CA ILE A 254 17.21 10.61 10.86
C ILE A 254 16.33 11.84 10.64
N VAL A 255 15.44 11.77 9.64
CA VAL A 255 14.42 12.77 9.34
C VAL A 255 13.06 12.10 9.14
N SER A 256 11.98 12.83 9.39
CA SER A 256 10.60 12.47 9.13
C SER A 256 9.71 13.70 9.31
N GLU A 257 8.57 13.77 8.60
CA GLU A 257 7.55 14.81 8.84
C GLU A 257 6.67 14.50 10.08
N GLY A 258 7.00 13.45 10.82
CA GLY A 258 6.33 13.05 12.06
C GLY A 258 7.31 12.72 13.17
N ASP A 259 6.84 12.78 14.41
CA ASP A 259 7.63 12.60 15.62
C ASP A 259 7.66 11.16 16.13
N HIS A 260 8.51 10.87 17.08
CA HIS A 260 8.46 9.60 17.80
C HIS A 260 7.15 9.45 18.59
N TYR A 261 6.66 8.21 18.78
CA TYR A 261 5.42 7.94 19.54
C TYR A 261 5.45 8.40 21.02
N ASN A 262 6.64 8.62 21.59
CA ASN A 262 6.81 9.20 22.91
C ASN A 262 6.80 10.74 22.92
N GLY A 263 6.66 11.37 21.76
CA GLY A 263 6.63 12.82 21.58
C GLY A 263 8.00 13.47 21.38
N ASP A 264 9.09 12.70 21.33
CA ASP A 264 10.40 13.26 20.99
C ASP A 264 10.41 13.65 19.51
N PRO A 265 10.92 14.83 19.15
CA PRO A 265 10.93 15.28 17.77
C PRO A 265 11.92 14.51 16.90
N ILE A 266 11.53 14.28 15.66
CA ILE A 266 12.44 13.87 14.58
C ILE A 266 12.61 15.12 13.69
N PRO A 267 13.83 15.50 13.26
CA PRO A 267 14.01 16.63 12.36
C PRO A 267 13.23 16.47 11.05
N ASP A 268 12.59 17.52 10.57
CA ASP A 268 11.90 17.54 9.28
C ASP A 268 12.91 17.54 8.11
N HIS A 269 12.47 17.13 6.91
CA HIS A 269 13.32 17.05 5.72
C HIS A 269 13.89 18.39 5.28
N ASP A 270 13.20 19.51 5.54
CA ASP A 270 13.69 20.86 5.19
C ASP A 270 14.98 21.23 5.93
N THR A 271 15.24 20.60 7.08
CA THR A 271 16.46 20.78 7.88
C THR A 271 17.64 19.94 7.38
N ARG A 272 17.41 18.96 6.52
CA ARG A 272 18.38 17.96 6.06
C ARG A 272 18.23 17.69 4.55
N PRO A 273 18.63 18.64 3.71
CA PRO A 273 18.40 18.59 2.25
C PRO A 273 19.18 17.49 1.52
N GLU A 274 20.07 16.77 2.19
CA GLU A 274 20.74 15.58 1.64
C GLU A 274 19.81 14.37 1.53
N PHE A 275 18.66 14.38 2.21
CA PHE A 275 17.64 13.35 2.09
C PHE A 275 16.55 13.74 1.10
N ALA A 276 16.00 12.76 0.40
CA ALA A 276 14.88 12.97 -0.52
C ALA A 276 13.60 13.23 0.28
N ALA A 277 13.06 14.45 0.15
CA ALA A 277 11.81 14.82 0.81
C ALA A 277 10.59 14.19 0.12
N PRO A 278 9.52 13.87 0.89
CA PRO A 278 8.25 13.40 0.33
C PRO A 278 7.63 14.47 -0.57
N LYS A 279 6.78 14.02 -1.51
CA LYS A 279 6.01 14.91 -2.38
C LYS A 279 4.72 15.38 -1.72
N VAL A 280 4.17 14.56 -0.83
CA VAL A 280 3.07 14.92 0.09
C VAL A 280 3.39 14.31 1.45
N ALA A 281 3.19 15.08 2.51
CA ALA A 281 3.23 14.59 3.88
C ALA A 281 1.89 14.87 4.58
N TRP A 282 1.46 13.96 5.45
CA TRP A 282 0.18 14.06 6.15
C TRP A 282 0.36 14.18 7.65
N VAL A 283 -0.01 15.36 8.15
CA VAL A 283 -0.15 15.67 9.57
C VAL A 283 -1.53 16.30 9.77
N PRO A 284 -2.50 15.60 10.38
CA PRO A 284 -2.42 14.28 11.03
C PRO A 284 -2.34 13.11 10.05
N THR A 285 -2.01 11.93 10.57
CA THR A 285 -1.88 10.67 9.83
C THR A 285 -3.14 10.27 9.07
N ILE A 286 -2.97 9.71 7.87
CA ILE A 286 -4.00 9.00 7.11
C ILE A 286 -3.86 7.48 7.26
N ALA A 287 -2.68 7.01 7.70
CA ALA A 287 -2.21 5.63 7.68
C ALA A 287 -2.43 4.98 6.30
N PRO A 288 -1.63 5.37 5.29
CA PRO A 288 -1.80 4.89 3.92
C PRO A 288 -1.54 3.40 3.82
N ALA A 289 -2.28 2.74 2.94
CA ALA A 289 -2.11 1.33 2.61
C ALA A 289 -1.89 1.17 1.10
N GLY A 290 -2.63 0.28 0.43
CA GLY A 290 -2.53 0.15 -1.02
C GLY A 290 -2.96 1.41 -1.76
N PHE A 291 -2.39 1.62 -2.95
CA PHE A 291 -2.80 2.70 -3.84
C PHE A 291 -2.53 2.35 -5.29
N ILE A 292 -3.23 3.03 -6.17
CA ILE A 292 -3.01 2.97 -7.62
C ILE A 292 -2.77 4.37 -8.17
N ILE A 293 -2.17 4.44 -9.37
CA ILE A 293 -2.25 5.61 -10.23
C ILE A 293 -3.30 5.28 -11.29
N TYR A 294 -4.42 5.99 -11.23
CA TYR A 294 -5.58 5.68 -12.03
C TYR A 294 -5.34 5.96 -13.52
N SER A 295 -5.61 4.96 -14.37
CA SER A 295 -5.45 5.05 -15.83
C SER A 295 -6.74 4.81 -16.62
N GLY A 296 -7.83 4.48 -15.89
CA GLY A 296 -9.12 4.11 -16.48
C GLY A 296 -9.88 5.26 -17.12
N THR A 297 -11.04 4.94 -17.70
CA THR A 297 -11.90 5.89 -18.41
C THR A 297 -13.22 6.19 -17.71
N GLN A 298 -13.56 5.44 -16.64
CA GLN A 298 -14.82 5.64 -15.92
C GLN A 298 -14.81 6.93 -15.08
N PHE A 299 -13.65 7.35 -14.59
CA PHE A 299 -13.43 8.60 -13.88
C PHE A 299 -12.38 9.43 -14.61
N PRO A 300 -12.70 9.99 -15.79
CA PRO A 300 -11.69 10.61 -16.69
C PRO A 300 -10.95 11.78 -16.03
N GLN A 301 -11.58 12.49 -15.09
CA GLN A 301 -10.98 13.57 -14.32
C GLN A 301 -9.91 13.10 -13.31
N TRP A 302 -9.83 11.79 -13.03
CA TRP A 302 -8.85 11.21 -12.10
C TRP A 302 -7.66 10.54 -12.81
N LYS A 303 -7.67 10.56 -14.14
CA LYS A 303 -6.59 9.95 -14.92
C LYS A 303 -5.24 10.56 -14.55
N GLY A 304 -4.26 9.71 -14.20
CA GLY A 304 -2.94 10.11 -13.73
C GLY A 304 -2.87 10.51 -12.25
N ASN A 305 -4.00 10.53 -11.53
CA ASN A 305 -4.01 10.80 -10.10
C ASN A 305 -3.72 9.52 -9.30
N ALA A 306 -3.08 9.66 -8.14
CA ALA A 306 -3.00 8.59 -7.16
C ALA A 306 -4.32 8.50 -6.35
N LEU A 307 -4.83 7.29 -6.16
CA LEU A 307 -5.95 6.98 -5.30
C LEU A 307 -5.44 6.09 -4.18
N ILE A 308 -5.39 6.63 -2.96
CA ILE A 308 -4.72 6.01 -1.81
C ILE A 308 -5.77 5.52 -0.81
N ALA A 309 -5.63 4.26 -0.40
CA ALA A 309 -6.42 3.67 0.68
C ALA A 309 -5.94 4.18 2.04
N GLY A 310 -6.82 4.79 2.82
CA GLY A 310 -6.51 5.31 4.14
C GLY A 310 -7.12 4.47 5.26
N LEU A 311 -6.27 3.94 6.13
CA LEU A 311 -6.71 3.13 7.27
C LEU A 311 -7.20 3.99 8.43
N ALA A 312 -6.41 4.99 8.84
CA ALA A 312 -6.78 5.89 9.94
C ALA A 312 -7.79 6.94 9.48
N SER A 313 -7.61 7.49 8.29
CA SER A 313 -8.55 8.46 7.71
C SER A 313 -9.89 7.85 7.32
N ARG A 314 -9.98 6.52 7.17
CA ARG A 314 -11.18 5.77 6.74
C ARG A 314 -11.74 6.26 5.40
N ALA A 315 -10.84 6.65 4.50
CA ALA A 315 -11.16 7.35 3.27
C ALA A 315 -10.35 6.82 2.09
N ILE A 316 -10.78 7.15 0.88
CA ILE A 316 -9.95 7.17 -0.31
C ILE A 316 -9.41 8.59 -0.47
N ILE A 317 -8.10 8.75 -0.57
CA ILE A 317 -7.43 10.03 -0.74
C ILE A 317 -7.01 10.15 -2.20
N ARG A 318 -7.49 11.18 -2.90
CA ARG A 318 -7.07 11.52 -4.25
C ARG A 318 -5.94 12.55 -4.21
N VAL A 319 -4.86 12.20 -4.87
CA VAL A 319 -3.69 13.06 -4.99
C VAL A 319 -3.43 13.36 -6.46
N GLU A 320 -3.39 14.61 -6.83
CA GLU A 320 -2.97 15.06 -8.15
C GLU A 320 -1.45 14.99 -8.26
N ILE A 321 -0.98 14.41 -9.38
CA ILE A 321 0.45 14.32 -9.73
C ILE A 321 0.70 15.20 -10.95
N ASP A 322 1.57 16.20 -10.79
CA ASP A 322 2.03 17.08 -11.88
C ASP A 322 3.56 17.08 -11.95
N GLY A 323 4.09 16.39 -12.95
CA GLY A 323 5.54 16.17 -13.03
C GLY A 323 6.04 15.45 -11.78
N ASP A 324 7.03 16.01 -11.12
CA ASP A 324 7.62 15.47 -9.88
C ASP A 324 6.94 16.03 -8.62
N SER A 325 5.89 16.83 -8.77
CA SER A 325 5.10 17.38 -7.68
C SER A 325 3.81 16.59 -7.48
N ALA A 326 3.29 16.61 -6.26
CA ALA A 326 2.01 16.02 -5.93
C ALA A 326 1.31 16.84 -4.84
N SER A 327 -0.03 16.82 -4.83
CA SER A 327 -0.84 17.48 -3.79
C SER A 327 -2.14 16.72 -3.56
N GLU A 328 -2.57 16.62 -2.30
CA GLU A 328 -3.90 16.10 -1.99
C GLU A 328 -4.96 17.03 -2.58
N ALA A 329 -5.86 16.46 -3.37
CA ALA A 329 -6.94 17.21 -3.99
C ALA A 329 -8.26 16.97 -3.27
N GLU A 330 -8.57 15.72 -2.94
CA GLU A 330 -9.85 15.34 -2.33
C GLU A 330 -9.69 14.14 -1.41
N ARG A 331 -10.63 14.03 -0.48
CA ARG A 331 -10.71 12.91 0.46
C ARG A 331 -12.16 12.44 0.55
N TYR A 332 -12.41 11.18 0.21
CA TYR A 332 -13.74 10.58 0.18
C TYR A 332 -13.91 9.66 1.40
N ASP A 333 -14.73 10.09 2.37
CA ASP A 333 -15.04 9.28 3.55
C ASP A 333 -15.78 8.00 3.15
N MET A 334 -15.24 6.87 3.53
CA MET A 334 -15.80 5.54 3.27
C MET A 334 -16.48 4.93 4.50
N GLY A 335 -16.42 5.63 5.63
CA GLY A 335 -16.97 5.15 6.90
C GLY A 335 -16.24 3.94 7.50
N ALA A 336 -15.25 3.38 6.83
CA ALA A 336 -14.49 2.20 7.23
C ALA A 336 -13.00 2.35 6.87
N ARG A 337 -12.15 1.62 7.57
CA ARG A 337 -10.72 1.53 7.24
C ARG A 337 -10.57 0.89 5.87
N ILE A 338 -9.85 1.55 4.97
CA ILE A 338 -9.62 1.04 3.61
C ILE A 338 -8.21 0.48 3.52
N ARG A 339 -8.12 -0.79 3.09
CA ARG A 339 -6.86 -1.53 2.95
C ARG A 339 -6.29 -1.48 1.54
N GLU A 340 -7.16 -1.53 0.55
CA GLU A 340 -6.77 -1.64 -0.85
C GLU A 340 -7.69 -0.83 -1.74
N VAL A 341 -7.12 -0.20 -2.76
CA VAL A 341 -7.83 0.35 -3.91
C VAL A 341 -7.21 -0.27 -5.15
N GLU A 342 -8.03 -0.79 -6.06
CA GLU A 342 -7.59 -1.39 -7.30
C GLU A 342 -8.48 -0.94 -8.47
N GLN A 343 -7.90 -0.87 -9.67
CA GLN A 343 -8.62 -0.57 -10.89
C GLN A 343 -9.04 -1.85 -11.60
N GLY A 344 -10.34 -2.04 -11.76
CA GLY A 344 -10.86 -3.15 -12.55
C GLY A 344 -10.68 -2.97 -14.06
N PRO A 345 -10.81 -4.05 -14.84
CA PRO A 345 -10.56 -4.03 -16.28
C PRO A 345 -11.45 -3.07 -17.06
N GLU A 346 -12.63 -2.74 -16.55
CA GLU A 346 -13.57 -1.78 -17.13
C GLU A 346 -13.28 -0.32 -16.70
N GLY A 347 -12.28 -0.09 -15.85
CA GLY A 347 -11.95 1.22 -15.28
C GLY A 347 -12.74 1.60 -14.03
N ASN A 348 -13.62 0.75 -13.52
CA ASN A 348 -14.24 0.92 -12.21
C ASN A 348 -13.21 0.71 -11.10
N LEU A 349 -13.44 1.34 -9.94
CA LEU A 349 -12.61 1.11 -8.77
C LEU A 349 -13.16 -0.04 -7.92
N TRP A 350 -12.25 -0.74 -7.30
CA TRP A 350 -12.55 -1.81 -6.35
C TRP A 350 -11.77 -1.58 -5.05
N VAL A 351 -12.41 -1.87 -3.93
CA VAL A 351 -11.89 -1.47 -2.62
C VAL A 351 -12.05 -2.63 -1.64
N LEU A 352 -11.03 -2.87 -0.82
CA LEU A 352 -11.12 -3.79 0.32
C LEU A 352 -11.13 -3.01 1.63
N GLU A 353 -12.09 -3.33 2.50
CA GLU A 353 -12.11 -2.83 3.88
C GLU A 353 -11.19 -3.65 4.79
N ASP A 354 -10.52 -2.99 5.72
CA ASP A 354 -9.59 -3.59 6.70
C ASP A 354 -10.35 -4.00 7.97
N ALA A 355 -11.02 -5.15 7.92
CA ALA A 355 -11.75 -5.69 9.06
C ALA A 355 -11.90 -7.20 9.00
N ASP A 356 -12.20 -7.85 10.14
CA ASP A 356 -12.82 -9.18 10.14
C ASP A 356 -14.24 -9.02 9.59
N GLY A 357 -14.56 -9.72 8.50
CA GLY A 357 -15.76 -9.46 7.71
C GLY A 357 -15.66 -8.23 6.79
N GLY A 358 -14.44 -7.78 6.46
CA GLY A 358 -14.18 -6.65 5.57
C GLY A 358 -14.82 -6.86 4.19
N ARG A 359 -15.46 -5.82 3.67
CA ARG A 359 -16.18 -5.89 2.40
C ARG A 359 -15.25 -5.67 1.21
N LEU A 360 -15.53 -6.37 0.12
CA LEU A 360 -15.12 -6.00 -1.23
C LEU A 360 -16.22 -5.13 -1.82
N LEU A 361 -15.86 -3.92 -2.22
CA LEU A 361 -16.76 -2.91 -2.77
C LEU A 361 -16.38 -2.62 -4.23
N LYS A 362 -17.38 -2.50 -5.10
CA LYS A 362 -17.23 -1.93 -6.45
C LYS A 362 -17.71 -0.48 -6.42
N LEU A 363 -16.91 0.44 -6.93
CA LEU A 363 -17.23 1.86 -7.09
C LEU A 363 -17.42 2.16 -8.57
N THR A 364 -18.58 2.71 -8.91
CA THR A 364 -18.95 3.11 -10.28
C THR A 364 -19.29 4.58 -10.33
N PRO A 365 -19.16 5.26 -11.48
CA PRO A 365 -19.69 6.60 -11.62
C PRO A 365 -21.16 6.69 -11.20
N PRO A 366 -21.62 7.86 -10.73
CA PRO A 366 -23.05 8.10 -10.52
C PRO A 366 -23.84 7.86 -11.82
N ASP A 367 -25.14 7.52 -11.73
CA ASP A 367 -25.98 7.47 -12.93
C ASP A 367 -26.01 8.87 -13.54
N SER A 368 -25.76 8.95 -14.85
CA SER A 368 -25.88 10.17 -15.66
C SER A 368 -27.33 10.55 -15.90
#